data_86bdb2caebc484ef15b9bd06a14d34d1
#
_entry.id   86bdb2caebc484ef15b9bd06a14d34d1
#
_cell.length_a   1.000
_cell.length_b   1.000
_cell.length_c   1.000
_cell.angle_alpha   90.00
_cell.angle_beta   90.00
_cell.angle_gamma   90.00
#
_symmetry.space_group_name_H-M   'P 1'
#
loop_
_entity.id
_entity.type
_entity.pdbx_description
1 polymer ?
#
loop_
_entity_poly.entity_id
_entity_poly.type
_entity_poly.pdbx_seq_one_letter_code
_entity_poly.pdbx_strand_id
1 'polypeptide(L)'
;MTAGVFYKDISKPIEEVVNESGDLIVTSYQNVPGAELTGIELEYERVFEDLLPNSNWGQTKDFLFKFNLTATESEVVYGANDTYVNSQGSLISAASLFANGRDTRLQGQSDLIGNIQFGWDDLQNGSQGTLIVNYVSDRVRARGIDVLPDVIEEPPLLVDFVYSKEIDYDASSLKLSVELRNILDEEYYASMASSVIYDQYSLGTSVSLGFKLSF
;
A
#
# COMPACT_ATOMS: atom_id res chain seq x y z
N MET A 1 -10.22 -3.41 19.63
CA MET A 1 -10.88 -3.11 18.34
C MET A 1 -11.21 -1.64 18.31
N THR A 2 -10.81 -0.95 17.25
CA THR A 2 -11.07 0.46 17.01
C THR A 2 -11.76 0.60 15.65
N ALA A 3 -12.74 1.52 15.57
CA ALA A 3 -13.39 1.88 14.32
C ALA A 3 -13.47 3.40 14.24
N GLY A 4 -13.14 3.95 13.09
CA GLY A 4 -13.18 5.37 12.82
C GLY A 4 -13.86 5.66 11.48
N VAL A 5 -14.39 6.87 11.36
CA VAL A 5 -14.86 7.45 10.11
C VAL A 5 -14.19 8.79 9.91
N PHE A 6 -13.89 9.16 8.69
CA PHE A 6 -13.27 10.45 8.39
C PHE A 6 -13.82 11.06 7.11
N TYR A 7 -13.75 12.37 7.06
CA TYR A 7 -13.99 13.18 5.88
C TYR A 7 -12.88 14.22 5.75
N LYS A 8 -12.38 14.43 4.55
CA LYS A 8 -11.36 15.45 4.25
C LYS A 8 -11.82 16.25 3.03
N ASP A 9 -11.71 17.55 3.12
CA ASP A 9 -11.85 18.52 2.02
C ASP A 9 -10.45 19.08 1.76
N ILE A 10 -9.94 18.88 0.55
CA ILE A 10 -8.58 19.21 0.17
C ILE A 10 -8.62 20.28 -0.90
N SER A 11 -8.12 21.46 -0.57
CA SER A 11 -8.06 22.58 -1.50
C SER A 11 -6.77 22.53 -2.32
N LYS A 12 -6.93 22.56 -3.64
CA LYS A 12 -5.84 22.64 -4.62
C LYS A 12 -4.74 21.59 -4.42
N PRO A 13 -5.07 20.29 -4.31
CA PRO A 13 -4.03 19.27 -4.28
C PRO A 13 -3.21 19.32 -5.57
N ILE A 14 -1.96 18.85 -5.48
CA ILE A 14 -1.07 18.75 -6.63
C ILE A 14 -1.19 17.36 -7.21
N GLU A 15 -1.50 17.25 -8.49
CA GLU A 15 -1.45 15.99 -9.24
C GLU A 15 -0.27 15.97 -10.23
N GLU A 16 0.34 14.82 -10.37
CA GLU A 16 1.22 14.50 -11.47
C GLU A 16 0.39 14.32 -12.73
N VAL A 17 0.78 14.97 -13.81
CA VAL A 17 0.10 14.86 -15.09
C VAL A 17 1.05 14.40 -16.18
N VAL A 18 0.55 13.55 -17.09
CA VAL A 18 1.27 13.07 -18.25
C VAL A 18 0.68 13.69 -19.51
N ASN A 19 1.56 14.24 -20.32
CA ASN A 19 1.23 14.92 -21.57
C ASN A 19 2.03 14.31 -22.73
N GLU A 20 1.48 14.39 -23.92
CA GLU A 20 2.21 14.07 -25.16
C GLU A 20 2.92 15.34 -25.67
N SER A 21 4.19 15.20 -25.97
CA SER A 21 5.00 16.26 -26.60
C SER A 21 5.82 15.68 -27.76
N GLY A 22 5.31 15.77 -28.95
CA GLY A 22 5.85 15.04 -30.11
C GLY A 22 5.74 13.54 -29.91
N ASP A 23 6.85 12.82 -29.98
CA ASP A 23 6.91 11.36 -29.77
C ASP A 23 7.25 10.97 -28.31
N LEU A 24 7.21 11.94 -27.37
CA LEU A 24 7.59 11.73 -25.98
C LEU A 24 6.38 11.92 -25.05
N ILE A 25 6.33 11.10 -24.01
CA ILE A 25 5.47 11.34 -22.85
C ILE A 25 6.26 12.18 -21.85
N VAL A 26 5.70 13.32 -21.48
CA VAL A 26 6.32 14.28 -20.54
C VAL A 26 5.49 14.36 -19.28
N THR A 27 6.15 14.25 -18.15
CA THR A 27 5.54 14.40 -16.84
C THR A 27 5.68 15.85 -16.35
N SER A 28 4.60 16.38 -15.78
CA SER A 28 4.58 17.67 -15.11
C SER A 28 3.63 17.65 -13.91
N TYR A 29 3.46 18.77 -13.21
CA TYR A 29 2.61 18.86 -12.02
C TYR A 29 1.65 20.01 -12.17
N GLN A 30 0.40 19.78 -11.76
CA GLN A 30 -0.64 20.81 -11.76
C GLN A 30 -1.45 20.76 -10.47
N ASN A 31 -1.98 21.92 -10.06
CA ASN A 31 -2.97 21.97 -9.00
C ASN A 31 -4.33 21.60 -9.59
N VAL A 32 -4.99 20.61 -8.99
CA VAL A 32 -6.41 20.37 -9.27
C VAL A 32 -7.27 21.30 -8.42
N PRO A 33 -8.52 21.57 -8.82
CA PRO A 33 -9.36 22.56 -8.13
C PRO A 33 -9.62 22.23 -6.66
N GLY A 34 -9.98 20.98 -6.38
CA GLY A 34 -10.24 20.45 -5.04
C GLY A 34 -10.39 18.94 -5.07
N ALA A 35 -10.41 18.32 -3.90
CA ALA A 35 -10.76 16.91 -3.75
C ALA A 35 -11.45 16.66 -2.42
N GLU A 36 -12.40 15.74 -2.42
CA GLU A 36 -13.06 15.24 -1.23
C GLU A 36 -12.68 13.78 -0.99
N LEU A 37 -12.58 13.41 0.28
CA LEU A 37 -12.19 12.08 0.71
C LEU A 37 -13.06 11.66 1.88
N THR A 38 -13.73 10.53 1.77
CA THR A 38 -14.50 9.92 2.84
C THR A 38 -14.05 8.50 3.06
N GLY A 39 -13.97 8.07 4.31
CA GLY A 39 -13.54 6.70 4.55
C GLY A 39 -13.86 6.19 5.93
N ILE A 40 -13.64 4.88 6.07
CA ILE A 40 -13.73 4.15 7.34
C ILE A 40 -12.42 3.45 7.60
N GLU A 41 -12.05 3.39 8.87
CA GLU A 41 -10.87 2.69 9.36
C GLU A 41 -11.32 1.69 10.42
N LEU A 42 -10.81 0.46 10.31
CA LEU A 42 -11.01 -0.61 11.28
C LEU A 42 -9.67 -1.15 11.73
N GLU A 43 -9.49 -1.28 13.03
CA GLU A 43 -8.32 -1.91 13.62
C GLU A 43 -8.75 -2.96 14.64
N TYR A 44 -8.11 -4.10 14.59
CA TYR A 44 -8.30 -5.17 15.55
C TYR A 44 -6.96 -5.78 15.91
N GLU A 45 -6.74 -5.96 17.21
CA GLU A 45 -5.58 -6.67 17.76
C GLU A 45 -6.05 -7.56 18.90
N ARG A 46 -5.56 -8.79 18.90
CA ARG A 46 -5.81 -9.74 19.97
C ARG A 46 -4.66 -10.72 20.13
N VAL A 47 -4.30 -10.96 21.37
CA VAL A 47 -3.44 -12.07 21.78
C VAL A 47 -4.35 -13.21 22.24
N PHE A 48 -4.04 -14.41 21.82
CA PHE A 48 -4.70 -15.66 22.20
C PHE A 48 -3.68 -16.49 22.97
N GLU A 49 -3.81 -16.46 24.29
CA GLU A 49 -3.10 -17.36 25.18
C GLU A 49 -3.73 -18.75 25.04
N ASP A 50 -2.92 -19.79 25.14
CA ASP A 50 -3.38 -21.20 25.14
C ASP A 50 -4.28 -21.59 23.95
N LEU A 51 -4.10 -20.99 22.78
CA LEU A 51 -4.92 -21.29 21.58
C LEU A 51 -4.81 -22.77 21.16
N LEU A 52 -3.64 -23.39 21.37
CA LEU A 52 -3.34 -24.78 21.02
C LEU A 52 -2.81 -25.58 22.22
N PRO A 53 -3.58 -25.72 23.32
CA PRO A 53 -3.08 -26.27 24.58
C PRO A 53 -2.70 -27.76 24.50
N ASN A 54 -3.25 -28.50 23.57
CA ASN A 54 -2.99 -29.92 23.37
C ASN A 54 -1.95 -30.21 22.29
N SER A 55 -1.29 -29.18 21.75
CA SER A 55 -0.26 -29.29 20.73
C SER A 55 1.13 -29.21 21.36
N ASN A 56 1.99 -30.18 21.13
CA ASN A 56 3.39 -30.14 21.58
C ASN A 56 4.14 -28.90 21.09
N TRP A 57 3.70 -28.33 19.97
CA TRP A 57 4.29 -27.11 19.40
C TRP A 57 3.63 -25.84 19.91
N GLY A 58 2.32 -25.86 20.10
CA GLY A 58 1.53 -24.65 20.38
C GLY A 58 1.30 -24.34 21.85
N GLN A 59 1.46 -25.32 22.76
CA GLN A 59 1.13 -25.18 24.18
C GLN A 59 1.94 -24.13 24.95
N THR A 60 3.08 -23.71 24.43
CA THR A 60 3.97 -22.71 25.03
C THR A 60 3.91 -21.36 24.31
N LYS A 61 2.97 -21.19 23.37
CA LYS A 61 2.90 -20.03 22.49
C LYS A 61 1.66 -19.20 22.71
N ASP A 62 1.89 -17.91 22.79
CA ASP A 62 0.85 -16.91 22.64
C ASP A 62 0.75 -16.51 21.18
N PHE A 63 -0.44 -16.52 20.63
CA PHE A 63 -0.68 -16.16 19.23
C PHE A 63 -1.22 -14.76 19.14
N LEU A 64 -0.61 -13.95 18.27
CA LEU A 64 -1.06 -12.60 17.95
C LEU A 64 -1.80 -12.62 16.60
N PHE A 65 -2.98 -12.04 16.60
CA PHE A 65 -3.66 -11.67 15.36
C PHE A 65 -3.94 -10.16 15.38
N LYS A 66 -3.51 -9.49 14.31
CA LYS A 66 -3.73 -8.07 14.12
C LYS A 66 -4.14 -7.81 12.68
N PHE A 67 -5.15 -6.97 12.49
CA PHE A 67 -5.43 -6.43 11.18
C PHE A 67 -5.81 -4.95 11.28
N ASN A 68 -5.54 -4.20 10.22
CA ASN A 68 -6.15 -2.92 9.95
C ASN A 68 -6.67 -2.88 8.53
N LEU A 69 -7.76 -2.17 8.34
CA LEU A 69 -8.43 -2.00 7.07
C LEU A 69 -8.88 -0.55 6.96
N THR A 70 -8.53 0.10 5.85
CA THR A 70 -9.02 1.41 5.47
C THR A 70 -9.75 1.29 4.15
N ALA A 71 -11.03 1.65 4.13
CA ALA A 71 -11.81 1.78 2.91
C ALA A 71 -12.13 3.26 2.70
N THR A 72 -11.80 3.76 1.50
CA THR A 72 -11.84 5.18 1.18
C THR A 72 -12.53 5.39 -0.16
N GLU A 73 -13.38 6.40 -0.25
CA GLU A 73 -13.87 6.94 -1.50
C GLU A 73 -13.31 8.34 -1.66
N SER A 74 -12.75 8.64 -2.82
CA SER A 74 -12.16 9.94 -3.13
C SER A 74 -12.66 10.45 -4.48
N GLU A 75 -12.83 11.76 -4.58
CA GLU A 75 -13.27 12.41 -5.81
C GLU A 75 -12.58 13.76 -5.98
N VAL A 76 -12.11 14.05 -7.19
CA VAL A 76 -11.71 15.40 -7.60
C VAL A 76 -12.94 16.25 -7.82
N VAL A 77 -13.04 17.35 -7.09
CA VAL A 77 -14.17 18.28 -7.15
C VAL A 77 -13.78 19.50 -7.98
N TYR A 78 -14.60 19.83 -8.97
CA TYR A 78 -14.36 20.96 -9.87
C TYR A 78 -15.63 21.72 -10.20
N GLY A 79 -15.49 23.04 -10.34
CA GLY A 79 -16.55 23.93 -10.79
C GLY A 79 -16.55 24.14 -12.30
N ALA A 80 -17.58 24.81 -12.80
CA ALA A 80 -17.77 25.04 -14.23
C ALA A 80 -16.64 25.87 -14.91
N ASN A 81 -15.89 26.65 -14.13
CA ASN A 81 -14.82 27.52 -14.62
C ASN A 81 -13.42 26.97 -14.33
N ASP A 82 -13.31 25.82 -13.70
CA ASP A 82 -12.02 25.22 -13.38
C ASP A 82 -11.37 24.61 -14.61
N THR A 83 -10.05 24.74 -14.69
CA THR A 83 -9.29 24.39 -15.87
C THR A 83 -8.00 23.67 -15.53
N TYR A 84 -7.55 22.85 -16.47
CA TYR A 84 -6.21 22.25 -16.53
C TYR A 84 -5.41 22.86 -17.66
N VAL A 85 -4.11 22.76 -17.61
CA VAL A 85 -3.21 23.15 -18.70
C VAL A 85 -2.90 21.94 -19.56
N ASN A 86 -3.17 22.00 -20.85
CA ASN A 86 -2.83 20.92 -21.80
C ASN A 86 -1.37 20.95 -22.26
N SER A 87 -0.97 19.99 -23.09
CA SER A 87 0.38 19.86 -23.63
C SER A 87 0.86 21.09 -24.44
N GLN A 88 -0.07 21.87 -24.95
CA GLN A 88 0.21 23.08 -25.74
C GLN A 88 0.24 24.37 -24.90
N GLY A 89 0.07 24.24 -23.57
CA GLY A 89 -0.01 25.39 -22.66
C GLY A 89 -1.38 26.09 -22.66
N SER A 90 -2.40 25.51 -23.31
CA SER A 90 -3.75 26.05 -23.35
C SER A 90 -4.60 25.55 -22.19
N LEU A 91 -5.53 26.38 -21.73
CA LEU A 91 -6.49 26.00 -20.69
C LEU A 91 -7.61 25.14 -21.29
N ILE A 92 -7.82 23.96 -20.71
CA ILE A 92 -8.96 23.08 -20.99
C ILE A 92 -9.87 23.02 -19.76
N SER A 93 -11.16 22.90 -19.96
CA SER A 93 -12.13 22.78 -18.85
C SER A 93 -11.90 21.48 -18.08
N ALA A 94 -11.92 21.55 -16.75
CA ALA A 94 -11.89 20.37 -15.88
C ALA A 94 -13.06 19.42 -16.22
N ALA A 95 -14.24 19.95 -16.47
CA ALA A 95 -15.40 19.15 -16.90
C ALA A 95 -15.15 18.38 -18.20
N SER A 96 -14.37 18.92 -19.14
CA SER A 96 -14.01 18.19 -20.36
C SER A 96 -12.94 17.12 -20.12
N LEU A 97 -12.03 17.34 -19.18
CA LEU A 97 -11.01 16.37 -18.81
C LEU A 97 -11.64 15.12 -18.19
N PHE A 98 -12.58 15.29 -17.27
CA PHE A 98 -13.30 14.20 -16.59
C PHE A 98 -14.54 13.69 -17.35
N ALA A 99 -14.77 14.18 -18.57
CA ALA A 99 -15.86 13.67 -19.40
C ALA A 99 -15.62 12.20 -19.81
N ASN A 100 -16.70 11.56 -20.29
CA ASN A 100 -16.66 10.20 -20.85
C ASN A 100 -16.26 9.09 -19.87
N GLY A 101 -16.52 9.28 -18.57
CA GLY A 101 -16.27 8.25 -17.54
C GLY A 101 -14.80 8.08 -17.18
N ARG A 102 -14.00 9.12 -17.32
CA ARG A 102 -12.64 9.15 -16.81
C ARG A 102 -12.67 9.02 -15.28
N ASP A 103 -11.66 8.37 -14.74
CA ASP A 103 -11.49 8.17 -13.29
C ASP A 103 -11.41 9.52 -12.57
N THR A 104 -12.26 9.74 -11.58
CA THR A 104 -12.30 10.96 -10.77
C THR A 104 -11.63 10.80 -9.42
N ARG A 105 -11.10 9.62 -9.10
CA ARG A 105 -10.36 9.38 -7.85
C ARG A 105 -9.20 10.35 -7.69
N LEU A 106 -8.95 10.78 -6.47
CA LEU A 106 -7.77 11.57 -6.14
C LEU A 106 -6.51 10.74 -6.39
N GLN A 107 -5.55 11.33 -7.07
CA GLN A 107 -4.26 10.70 -7.35
C GLN A 107 -3.56 10.20 -6.09
N GLY A 108 -2.99 9.01 -6.16
CA GLY A 108 -2.30 8.36 -5.05
C GLY A 108 -3.22 7.76 -3.98
N GLN A 109 -4.54 7.90 -4.11
CA GLN A 109 -5.51 7.36 -3.17
C GLN A 109 -6.06 6.03 -3.66
N SER A 110 -5.81 4.98 -2.89
CA SER A 110 -6.41 3.65 -3.10
C SER A 110 -7.74 3.55 -2.36
N ASP A 111 -8.70 2.83 -2.94
CA ASP A 111 -10.02 2.62 -2.33
C ASP A 111 -9.98 1.65 -1.16
N LEU A 112 -8.99 0.74 -1.15
CA LEU A 112 -8.83 -0.25 -0.09
C LEU A 112 -7.36 -0.46 0.26
N ILE A 113 -7.05 -0.34 1.56
CA ILE A 113 -5.74 -0.67 2.12
C ILE A 113 -5.96 -1.62 3.28
N GLY A 114 -5.29 -2.77 3.26
CA GLY A 114 -5.41 -3.79 4.28
C GLY A 114 -4.06 -4.34 4.72
N ASN A 115 -3.90 -4.52 6.04
CA ASN A 115 -2.73 -5.17 6.60
C ASN A 115 -3.18 -6.24 7.58
N ILE A 116 -2.60 -7.42 7.47
CA ILE A 116 -2.85 -8.55 8.37
C ILE A 116 -1.51 -9.01 8.93
N GLN A 117 -1.49 -9.26 10.23
CA GLN A 117 -0.36 -9.89 10.91
C GLN A 117 -0.87 -11.08 11.72
N PHE A 118 -0.23 -12.19 11.53
CA PHE A 118 -0.43 -13.37 12.35
C PHE A 118 0.93 -13.86 12.85
N GLY A 119 1.08 -13.94 14.17
CA GLY A 119 2.34 -14.31 14.78
C GLY A 119 2.16 -15.18 16.01
N TRP A 120 3.30 -15.63 16.53
CA TRP A 120 3.39 -16.28 17.83
C TRP A 120 4.60 -15.78 18.59
N ASP A 121 4.50 -15.82 19.89
CA ASP A 121 5.60 -15.61 20.83
C ASP A 121 5.68 -16.82 21.78
N ASP A 122 6.85 -17.43 21.88
CA ASP A 122 7.14 -18.57 22.73
C ASP A 122 8.22 -18.17 23.73
N LEU A 123 7.82 -17.55 24.81
CA LEU A 123 8.72 -17.06 25.85
C LEU A 123 9.49 -18.20 26.53
N GLN A 124 8.91 -19.41 26.60
CA GLN A 124 9.58 -20.56 27.25
C GLN A 124 10.75 -21.09 26.40
N ASN A 125 10.59 -21.05 25.08
CA ASN A 125 11.60 -21.53 24.17
C ASN A 125 12.34 -20.39 23.45
N GLY A 126 12.07 -19.12 23.76
CA GLY A 126 12.72 -17.95 23.17
C GLY A 126 12.52 -17.84 21.66
N SER A 127 11.36 -18.24 21.11
CA SER A 127 11.11 -18.16 19.67
C SER A 127 9.90 -17.31 19.36
N GLN A 128 9.99 -16.51 18.30
CA GLN A 128 8.87 -15.73 17.79
C GLN A 128 8.83 -15.82 16.27
N GLY A 129 7.63 -15.73 15.70
CA GLY A 129 7.46 -15.69 14.26
C GLY A 129 6.24 -14.84 13.90
N THR A 130 6.32 -14.14 12.78
CA THR A 130 5.25 -13.27 12.30
C THR A 130 5.15 -13.34 10.79
N LEU A 131 3.96 -13.64 10.29
CA LEU A 131 3.55 -13.50 8.91
C LEU A 131 2.85 -12.14 8.76
N ILE A 132 3.25 -11.39 7.75
CA ILE A 132 2.72 -10.05 7.46
C ILE A 132 2.20 -10.06 6.03
N VAL A 133 0.98 -9.58 5.84
CA VAL A 133 0.35 -9.44 4.52
C VAL A 133 -0.09 -7.99 4.36
N ASN A 134 0.37 -7.33 3.29
CA ASN A 134 -0.01 -5.97 2.96
C ASN A 134 -0.69 -5.95 1.59
N TYR A 135 -1.88 -5.39 1.55
CA TYR A 135 -2.68 -5.20 0.34
C TYR A 135 -3.03 -3.74 0.14
N VAL A 136 -2.87 -3.27 -1.07
CA VAL A 136 -3.28 -1.93 -1.52
C VAL A 136 -3.96 -2.09 -2.86
N SER A 137 -5.19 -1.58 -3.02
CA SER A 137 -5.88 -1.63 -4.31
C SER A 137 -5.24 -0.67 -5.32
N ASP A 138 -5.57 -0.87 -6.60
CA ASP A 138 -5.18 0.02 -7.67
C ASP A 138 -5.56 1.49 -7.39
N ARG A 139 -4.82 2.40 -8.00
CA ARG A 139 -5.06 3.84 -7.87
C ARG A 139 -4.52 4.62 -9.06
N VAL A 140 -5.01 5.82 -9.23
CA VAL A 140 -4.47 6.76 -10.22
C VAL A 140 -3.07 7.20 -9.77
N ARG A 141 -2.03 6.87 -10.55
CA ARG A 141 -0.65 7.31 -10.34
C ARG A 141 -0.37 8.66 -10.98
N ALA A 142 -0.85 8.85 -12.21
CA ALA A 142 -0.71 10.10 -12.94
C ALA A 142 -1.94 10.36 -13.81
N ARG A 143 -2.35 11.62 -13.90
CA ARG A 143 -3.49 12.04 -14.69
C ARG A 143 -3.07 12.23 -16.15
N GLY A 144 -3.72 11.55 -17.08
CA GLY A 144 -3.53 11.79 -18.50
C GLY A 144 -4.18 13.09 -18.95
N ILE A 145 -3.51 13.86 -19.79
CA ILE A 145 -4.04 15.09 -20.37
C ILE A 145 -4.28 14.89 -21.88
N ASP A 146 -5.22 15.63 -22.42
CA ASP A 146 -5.67 15.55 -23.82
C ASP A 146 -6.16 14.13 -24.16
N VAL A 147 -5.47 13.44 -25.06
CA VAL A 147 -5.84 12.11 -25.55
C VAL A 147 -5.26 10.97 -24.72
N LEU A 148 -4.31 11.29 -23.83
CA LEU A 148 -3.69 10.26 -23.00
C LEU A 148 -4.65 9.77 -21.91
N PRO A 149 -4.76 8.47 -21.69
CA PRO A 149 -5.47 7.92 -20.53
C PRO A 149 -4.68 8.14 -19.24
N ASP A 150 -5.35 8.01 -18.12
CA ASP A 150 -4.69 8.01 -16.82
C ASP A 150 -3.73 6.82 -16.68
N VAL A 151 -2.66 7.02 -15.93
CA VAL A 151 -1.78 5.95 -15.49
C VAL A 151 -2.36 5.35 -14.22
N ILE A 152 -2.73 4.10 -14.28
CA ILE A 152 -3.19 3.34 -13.12
C ILE A 152 -2.05 2.44 -12.65
N GLU A 153 -1.72 2.52 -11.38
CA GLU A 153 -0.79 1.59 -10.75
C GLU A 153 -1.54 0.51 -9.97
N GLU A 154 -0.99 -0.69 -10.02
CA GLU A 154 -1.44 -1.87 -9.30
C GLU A 154 -0.34 -2.26 -8.31
N PRO A 155 -0.40 -1.78 -7.05
CA PRO A 155 0.59 -2.13 -6.05
C PRO A 155 0.60 -3.64 -5.79
N PRO A 156 1.78 -4.27 -5.65
CA PRO A 156 1.89 -5.70 -5.42
C PRO A 156 1.32 -6.11 -4.05
N LEU A 157 0.76 -7.32 -3.98
CA LEU A 157 0.43 -7.97 -2.72
C LEU A 157 1.73 -8.43 -2.05
N LEU A 158 2.11 -7.80 -0.94
CA LEU A 158 3.33 -8.15 -0.24
C LEU A 158 3.05 -9.14 0.89
N VAL A 159 3.80 -10.23 0.91
CA VAL A 159 3.80 -11.23 1.98
C VAL A 159 5.21 -11.40 2.51
N ASP A 160 5.38 -11.09 3.79
CA ASP A 160 6.65 -11.16 4.49
C ASP A 160 6.55 -12.14 5.66
N PHE A 161 7.68 -12.77 6.02
CA PHE A 161 7.78 -13.63 7.18
C PHE A 161 9.05 -13.32 7.96
N VAL A 162 8.91 -13.10 9.25
CA VAL A 162 10.03 -12.87 10.16
C VAL A 162 10.00 -13.94 11.23
N TYR A 163 11.15 -14.54 11.48
CA TYR A 163 11.34 -15.51 12.55
C TYR A 163 12.59 -15.18 13.36
N SER A 164 12.53 -15.34 14.67
CA SER A 164 13.73 -15.30 15.50
C SER A 164 13.70 -16.36 16.60
N LYS A 165 14.90 -16.78 17.00
CA LYS A 165 15.16 -17.74 18.06
C LYS A 165 16.24 -17.20 18.95
N GLU A 166 15.98 -17.10 20.23
CA GLU A 166 16.97 -16.81 21.27
C GLU A 166 17.37 -18.13 21.98
N ILE A 167 18.64 -18.29 22.19
CA ILE A 167 19.24 -19.45 22.82
C ILE A 167 20.13 -18.91 23.94
N ASP A 168 19.78 -19.23 25.17
CA ASP A 168 20.50 -18.79 26.36
C ASP A 168 21.61 -19.79 26.73
N TYR A 169 22.78 -19.25 27.08
CA TYR A 169 23.95 -20.00 27.57
C TYR A 169 24.50 -19.30 28.81
N ASP A 170 24.19 -19.77 29.99
CA ASP A 170 24.67 -19.21 31.27
C ASP A 170 24.55 -17.67 31.33
N ALA A 171 25.67 -16.95 31.11
CA ALA A 171 25.75 -15.50 31.12
C ALA A 171 25.64 -14.86 29.74
N SER A 172 25.41 -15.64 28.68
CA SER A 172 25.36 -15.17 27.28
C SER A 172 24.09 -15.59 26.59
N SER A 173 23.61 -14.84 25.60
CA SER A 173 22.54 -15.27 24.74
C SER A 173 22.90 -15.09 23.25
N LEU A 174 22.44 -16.02 22.42
CA LEU A 174 22.55 -15.97 20.96
C LEU A 174 21.16 -15.82 20.35
N LYS A 175 20.88 -14.69 19.70
CA LYS A 175 19.67 -14.50 18.92
C LYS A 175 19.97 -14.73 17.43
N LEU A 176 19.23 -15.65 16.83
CA LEU A 176 19.22 -15.91 15.39
C LEU A 176 17.95 -15.34 14.82
N SER A 177 18.01 -14.75 13.61
CA SER A 177 16.84 -14.23 12.91
C SER A 177 16.88 -14.57 11.43
N VAL A 178 15.71 -14.81 10.88
CA VAL A 178 15.46 -15.01 9.45
C VAL A 178 14.33 -14.05 9.05
N GLU A 179 14.54 -13.32 7.98
CA GLU A 179 13.54 -12.44 7.41
C GLU A 179 13.41 -12.78 5.92
N LEU A 180 12.19 -13.09 5.51
CA LEU A 180 11.80 -13.32 4.13
C LEU A 180 10.86 -12.20 3.72
N ARG A 181 11.21 -11.44 2.69
CA ARG A 181 10.37 -10.36 2.17
C ARG A 181 9.93 -10.65 0.75
N ASN A 182 8.72 -10.21 0.41
CA ASN A 182 8.08 -10.43 -0.87
C ASN A 182 8.15 -11.90 -1.29
N ILE A 183 7.59 -12.80 -0.44
CA ILE A 183 7.66 -14.26 -0.63
C ILE A 183 6.95 -14.69 -1.91
N LEU A 184 5.94 -13.92 -2.35
CA LEU A 184 5.18 -14.20 -3.57
C LEU A 184 5.92 -13.78 -4.84
N ASP A 185 7.03 -13.04 -4.70
CA ASP A 185 7.81 -12.49 -5.83
C ASP A 185 6.96 -11.62 -6.77
N GLU A 186 6.00 -10.90 -6.19
CA GLU A 186 5.11 -10.03 -6.94
C GLU A 186 5.86 -8.85 -7.54
N GLU A 187 5.40 -8.40 -8.70
CA GLU A 187 5.97 -7.27 -9.44
C GLU A 187 5.14 -6.00 -9.24
N TYR A 188 5.81 -4.85 -9.31
CA TYR A 188 5.13 -3.57 -9.46
C TYR A 188 4.69 -3.40 -10.90
N TYR A 189 3.45 -2.94 -11.09
CA TYR A 189 2.87 -2.73 -12.41
C TYR A 189 2.10 -1.41 -12.47
N ALA A 190 2.31 -0.65 -13.54
CA ALA A 190 1.51 0.52 -13.88
C ALA A 190 1.21 0.54 -15.37
N SER A 191 -0.03 0.87 -15.73
CA SER A 191 -0.48 0.85 -17.11
C SER A 191 -1.31 2.06 -17.50
N MET A 192 -1.35 2.34 -18.81
CA MET A 192 -2.29 3.25 -19.43
C MET A 192 -3.35 2.44 -20.18
N ALA A 193 -4.64 2.77 -19.99
CA ALA A 193 -5.77 2.09 -20.64
C ALA A 193 -5.72 0.55 -20.53
N SER A 194 -5.23 0.02 -19.42
CA SER A 194 -5.14 -1.42 -19.08
C SER A 194 -4.33 -2.28 -20.09
N SER A 195 -3.65 -1.67 -21.07
CA SER A 195 -2.96 -2.42 -22.13
C SER A 195 -1.58 -1.91 -22.49
N VAL A 196 -1.27 -0.66 -22.13
CA VAL A 196 0.04 -0.07 -22.40
C VAL A 196 0.82 -0.01 -21.09
N ILE A 197 1.88 -0.77 -21.00
CA ILE A 197 2.76 -0.77 -19.81
C ILE A 197 3.42 0.61 -19.73
N TYR A 198 3.19 1.30 -18.62
CA TYR A 198 3.84 2.57 -18.30
C TYR A 198 5.11 2.34 -17.49
N ASP A 199 5.03 1.45 -16.51
CA ASP A 199 6.14 1.09 -15.65
C ASP A 199 5.96 -0.33 -15.12
N GLN A 200 7.00 -1.15 -15.12
CA GLN A 200 6.99 -2.51 -14.60
C GLN A 200 8.39 -2.87 -14.09
N TYR A 201 8.46 -3.36 -12.87
CA TYR A 201 9.73 -3.88 -12.34
C TYR A 201 9.48 -4.94 -11.27
N SER A 202 10.39 -5.89 -11.19
CA SER A 202 10.41 -6.90 -10.14
C SER A 202 11.00 -6.32 -8.86
N LEU A 203 10.32 -6.54 -7.74
CA LEU A 203 10.84 -6.23 -6.42
C LEU A 203 11.81 -7.33 -5.94
N GLY A 204 11.63 -8.54 -6.45
CA GLY A 204 12.39 -9.72 -6.03
C GLY A 204 12.06 -10.19 -4.62
N THR A 205 12.28 -11.46 -4.37
CA THR A 205 12.25 -12.03 -3.00
C THR A 205 13.57 -11.76 -2.31
N SER A 206 13.56 -11.25 -1.09
CA SER A 206 14.77 -11.07 -0.30
C SER A 206 14.80 -11.97 0.93
N VAL A 207 15.99 -12.47 1.26
CA VAL A 207 16.26 -13.30 2.44
C VAL A 207 17.37 -12.65 3.24
N SER A 208 17.08 -12.34 4.50
CA SER A 208 18.07 -11.80 5.44
C SER A 208 18.28 -12.77 6.60
N LEU A 209 19.53 -13.00 6.96
CA LEU A 209 19.92 -13.79 8.12
C LEU A 209 20.67 -12.88 9.09
N GLY A 210 20.24 -12.89 10.35
CA GLY A 210 20.87 -12.11 11.40
C GLY A 210 21.29 -12.98 12.57
N PHE A 211 22.36 -12.55 13.25
CA PHE A 211 22.75 -13.11 14.53
C PHE A 211 23.24 -12.00 15.46
N LYS A 212 22.89 -12.12 16.73
CA LYS A 212 23.31 -11.20 17.79
C LYS A 212 23.77 -12.03 18.98
N LEU A 213 25.00 -11.79 19.44
CA LEU A 213 25.55 -12.39 20.64
C LEU A 213 25.58 -11.32 21.74
N SER A 214 25.06 -11.65 22.91
CA SER A 214 25.05 -10.80 24.11
C SER A 214 25.79 -11.51 25.23
N PHE A 215 26.63 -10.78 26.00
CA PHE A 215 27.48 -11.27 27.08
C PHE A 215 27.11 -10.66 28.43
#